data_37c2a2b0925df1ac7821b4d4c573561f
#
_entry.id   37c2a2b0925df1ac7821b4d4c573561f
#
_cell.length_a   1.000
_cell.length_b   1.000
_cell.length_c   1.000
_cell.angle_alpha   90.00
_cell.angle_beta   90.00
_cell.angle_gamma   90.00
#
_symmetry.space_group_name_H-M   'P 1'
#
loop_
_entity.id
_entity.type
_entity.pdbx_description
1 polymer ?
#
loop_
_entity_poly.entity_id
_entity_poly.type
_entity_poly.pdbx_seq_one_letter_code
_entity_poly.pdbx_strand_id
1 'polypeptide(L)'
;DYAAFVLKYRLSRQPGLPYKFEEHVLQDGQRAVRTVRARAKEFGLTTGKVGMLGFSAGGEVVSITCYKPGDGDPQATDPVDREHAKPDFQMLVYPGPVGIPSRLPDDTPPAFMLIAADDNHTSVLLNLMHRFREIGVDYEAHIYARGGHGFGMGKRSQRQSIQHWPDRMLDWLHDEVLNEIPK
;
A
#
# COMPACT_ATOMS: atom_id res chain seq x y z
N ASP A 1 -1.81 -14.14 -13.17
CA ASP A 1 -2.83 -14.25 -12.10
C ASP A 1 -2.31 -13.60 -10.82
N TYR A 2 -3.22 -12.96 -10.05
CA TYR A 2 -2.93 -12.32 -8.77
C TYR A 2 -3.72 -12.99 -7.65
N ALA A 3 -3.09 -13.18 -6.49
CA ALA A 3 -3.80 -13.54 -5.27
C ALA A 3 -4.05 -12.27 -4.45
N ALA A 4 -5.28 -12.11 -3.95
CA ALA A 4 -5.66 -10.97 -3.12
C ALA A 4 -6.12 -11.45 -1.74
N PHE A 5 -5.59 -10.82 -0.70
CA PHE A 5 -5.91 -11.07 0.70
C PHE A 5 -6.49 -9.80 1.32
N VAL A 6 -7.57 -9.95 2.08
CA VAL A 6 -8.20 -8.82 2.79
C VAL A 6 -7.77 -8.85 4.25
N LEU A 7 -7.02 -7.82 4.66
CA LEU A 7 -6.60 -7.64 6.04
C LEU A 7 -7.71 -7.02 6.88
N LYS A 8 -8.13 -7.71 7.94
CA LYS A 8 -8.92 -7.15 9.03
C LYS A 8 -7.97 -6.73 10.15
N TYR A 9 -7.74 -5.42 10.29
CA TYR A 9 -6.81 -4.86 11.28
C TYR A 9 -7.56 -4.19 12.45
N ARG A 10 -6.87 -4.00 13.57
CA ARG A 10 -7.38 -3.33 14.77
C ARG A 10 -7.61 -1.84 14.52
N LEU A 11 -8.78 -1.33 14.89
CA LEU A 11 -9.19 0.07 14.61
C LEU A 11 -8.71 0.99 15.76
N SER A 12 -7.67 1.79 15.50
CA SER A 12 -7.06 2.68 16.50
C SER A 12 -7.84 3.97 16.78
N ARG A 13 -8.81 4.32 15.92
CA ARG A 13 -9.58 5.57 16.06
C ARG A 13 -11.02 5.36 16.52
N GLN A 14 -11.37 4.14 16.92
CA GLN A 14 -12.70 3.86 17.44
C GLN A 14 -12.74 4.18 18.94
N PRO A 15 -13.69 5.04 19.41
CA PRO A 15 -13.83 5.34 20.83
C PRO A 15 -13.98 4.10 21.69
N GLY A 16 -13.29 4.07 22.83
CA GLY A 16 -13.35 2.96 23.79
C GLY A 16 -12.43 1.77 23.47
N LEU A 17 -11.73 1.76 22.34
CA LEU A 17 -10.73 0.73 22.05
C LEU A 17 -9.32 1.17 22.46
N PRO A 18 -8.49 0.25 23.00
CA PRO A 18 -7.16 0.56 23.51
C PRO A 18 -6.08 0.61 22.39
N TYR A 19 -6.47 0.44 21.14
CA TYR A 19 -5.52 0.26 20.05
C TYR A 19 -4.89 1.59 19.59
N LYS A 20 -3.57 1.57 19.39
CA LYS A 20 -2.78 2.68 18.86
C LYS A 20 -2.36 2.39 17.43
N PHE A 21 -2.30 3.44 16.60
CA PHE A 21 -1.98 3.29 15.19
C PHE A 21 -0.54 2.80 14.99
N GLU A 22 0.42 3.47 15.62
CA GLU A 22 1.86 3.18 15.44
C GLU A 22 2.34 1.89 16.14
N GLU A 23 1.47 1.25 16.89
CA GLU A 23 1.75 0.01 17.61
C GLU A 23 0.92 -1.13 17.01
N HIS A 24 -0.36 -1.14 17.29
CA HIS A 24 -1.23 -2.27 16.96
C HIS A 24 -1.57 -2.38 15.47
N VAL A 25 -1.85 -1.24 14.80
CA VAL A 25 -2.15 -1.25 13.37
C VAL A 25 -0.90 -1.58 12.55
N LEU A 26 0.26 -1.04 12.94
CA LEU A 26 1.54 -1.41 12.35
C LEU A 26 1.83 -2.90 12.49
N GLN A 27 1.66 -3.47 13.69
CA GLN A 27 1.85 -4.90 13.94
C GLN A 27 0.94 -5.77 13.04
N ASP A 28 -0.31 -5.34 12.86
CA ASP A 28 -1.26 -6.06 12.00
C ASP A 28 -0.82 -6.02 10.53
N GLY A 29 -0.37 -4.87 10.03
CA GLY A 29 0.16 -4.73 8.67
C GLY A 29 1.42 -5.57 8.46
N GLN A 30 2.38 -5.49 9.39
CA GLN A 30 3.60 -6.29 9.36
C GLN A 30 3.30 -7.80 9.41
N ARG A 31 2.41 -8.22 10.31
CA ARG A 31 2.02 -9.63 10.43
C ARG A 31 1.34 -10.15 9.17
N ALA A 32 0.51 -9.33 8.50
CA ALA A 32 -0.13 -9.71 7.25
C ALA A 32 0.90 -10.01 6.15
N VAL A 33 1.87 -9.11 5.93
CA VAL A 33 2.94 -9.31 4.93
C VAL A 33 3.73 -10.57 5.23
N ARG A 34 4.18 -10.74 6.48
CA ARG A 34 4.92 -11.95 6.93
C ARG A 34 4.11 -13.22 6.72
N THR A 35 2.80 -13.19 7.02
CA THR A 35 1.93 -14.36 6.85
C THR A 35 1.83 -14.79 5.39
N VAL A 36 1.67 -13.84 4.47
CA VAL A 36 1.62 -14.13 3.03
C VAL A 36 2.95 -14.71 2.55
N ARG A 37 4.09 -14.18 3.00
CA ARG A 37 5.41 -14.70 2.65
C ARG A 37 5.63 -16.11 3.18
N ALA A 38 5.44 -16.34 4.47
CA ALA A 38 5.63 -17.63 5.10
C ALA A 38 4.75 -18.73 4.49
N ARG A 39 3.57 -18.38 4.01
CA ARG A 39 2.58 -19.30 3.46
C ARG A 39 2.46 -19.21 1.93
N ALA A 40 3.41 -18.56 1.26
CA ALA A 40 3.36 -18.34 -0.20
C ALA A 40 3.15 -19.65 -0.97
N LYS A 41 3.87 -20.71 -0.61
CA LYS A 41 3.74 -22.04 -1.24
C LYS A 41 2.32 -22.63 -1.04
N GLU A 42 1.75 -22.47 0.14
CA GLU A 42 0.39 -22.94 0.45
C GLU A 42 -0.65 -22.23 -0.40
N PHE A 43 -0.43 -20.94 -0.67
CA PHE A 43 -1.31 -20.11 -1.51
C PHE A 43 -1.02 -20.25 -3.02
N GLY A 44 -0.06 -21.08 -3.42
CA GLY A 44 0.32 -21.26 -4.82
C GLY A 44 1.01 -20.05 -5.45
N LEU A 45 1.64 -19.18 -4.63
CA LEU A 45 2.33 -17.99 -5.13
C LEU A 45 3.70 -18.35 -5.70
N THR A 46 4.00 -17.87 -6.89
CA THR A 46 5.21 -18.24 -7.64
C THR A 46 6.25 -17.12 -7.72
N THR A 47 5.83 -15.85 -7.66
CA THR A 47 6.72 -14.70 -7.90
C THR A 47 7.46 -14.21 -6.65
N GLY A 48 7.01 -14.56 -5.45
CA GLY A 48 7.54 -14.03 -4.19
C GLY A 48 7.26 -12.54 -3.94
N LYS A 49 6.67 -11.82 -4.90
CA LYS A 49 6.32 -10.41 -4.76
C LYS A 49 5.05 -10.24 -3.92
N VAL A 50 5.13 -9.45 -2.85
CA VAL A 50 4.01 -9.14 -1.96
C VAL A 50 3.85 -7.64 -1.87
N GLY A 51 2.75 -7.12 -2.41
CA GLY A 51 2.41 -5.70 -2.31
C GLY A 51 1.26 -5.43 -1.35
N MET A 52 1.05 -4.17 -1.05
CA MET A 52 -0.09 -3.71 -0.26
C MET A 52 -0.90 -2.68 -1.03
N LEU A 53 -2.23 -2.84 -1.01
CA LEU A 53 -3.19 -1.87 -1.54
C LEU A 53 -4.04 -1.32 -0.39
N GLY A 54 -4.19 0.00 -0.32
CA GLY A 54 -5.02 0.62 0.71
C GLY A 54 -5.79 1.84 0.24
N PHE A 55 -7.05 1.93 0.69
CA PHE A 55 -7.97 3.03 0.43
C PHE A 55 -8.10 3.90 1.68
N SER A 56 -7.96 5.20 1.58
CA SER A 56 -8.21 6.15 2.69
C SER A 56 -7.42 5.75 3.95
N ALA A 57 -8.07 5.42 5.05
CA ALA A 57 -7.43 4.88 6.25
C ALA A 57 -6.62 3.58 5.98
N GLY A 58 -7.06 2.74 5.04
CA GLY A 58 -6.28 1.59 4.59
C GLY A 58 -4.97 2.00 3.89
N GLY A 59 -4.96 3.14 3.19
CA GLY A 59 -3.74 3.74 2.65
C GLY A 59 -2.76 4.16 3.75
N GLU A 60 -3.25 4.60 4.90
CA GLU A 60 -2.40 4.88 6.07
C GLU A 60 -1.75 3.60 6.63
N VAL A 61 -2.51 2.47 6.64
CA VAL A 61 -1.96 1.16 7.03
C VAL A 61 -0.84 0.73 6.07
N VAL A 62 -1.05 0.92 4.77
CA VAL A 62 -0.01 0.67 3.75
C VAL A 62 1.20 1.54 4.03
N SER A 63 1.02 2.85 4.20
CA SER A 63 2.11 3.81 4.44
C SER A 63 2.93 3.42 5.67
N ILE A 64 2.31 3.18 6.82
CA ILE A 64 3.06 2.85 8.03
C ILE A 64 3.80 1.52 7.91
N THR A 65 3.22 0.53 7.22
CA THR A 65 3.87 -0.77 7.01
C THR A 65 5.04 -0.67 6.04
N CYS A 66 4.91 0.11 4.95
CA CYS A 66 5.98 0.32 3.99
C CYS A 66 7.15 1.15 4.55
N TYR A 67 6.84 2.15 5.41
CA TYR A 67 7.85 3.08 5.91
C TYR A 67 8.43 2.68 7.28
N LYS A 68 7.83 1.69 7.95
CA LYS A 68 8.35 1.06 9.17
C LYS A 68 8.24 -0.48 9.04
N PRO A 69 8.83 -1.09 7.98
CA PRO A 69 8.81 -2.53 7.85
C PRO A 69 9.58 -3.16 9.00
N GLY A 70 9.45 -4.28 9.40
CA GLY A 70 10.28 -4.97 10.39
C GLY A 70 11.05 -6.09 9.69
N ASP A 71 12.26 -6.31 10.12
CA ASP A 71 13.02 -7.49 9.74
C ASP A 71 12.41 -8.74 10.33
N GLY A 72 12.67 -9.90 9.72
CA GLY A 72 12.34 -11.18 10.31
C GLY A 72 13.37 -11.56 11.39
N ASP A 73 12.95 -12.40 12.33
CA ASP A 73 13.85 -13.06 13.27
C ASP A 73 14.09 -14.51 12.83
N PRO A 74 15.25 -14.85 12.25
CA PRO A 74 15.54 -16.20 11.79
C PRO A 74 15.45 -17.27 12.89
N GLN A 75 15.54 -16.85 14.17
CA GLN A 75 15.47 -17.73 15.33
C GLN A 75 14.07 -17.83 15.94
N ALA A 76 13.10 -17.10 15.41
CA ALA A 76 11.73 -17.14 15.91
C ALA A 76 11.15 -18.56 15.83
N THR A 77 10.39 -18.93 16.84
CA THR A 77 9.69 -20.24 16.86
C THR A 77 8.58 -20.28 15.81
N ASP A 78 7.83 -19.19 15.65
CA ASP A 78 6.81 -19.06 14.63
C ASP A 78 7.47 -18.78 13.26
N PRO A 79 7.26 -19.65 12.24
CA PRO A 79 7.80 -19.41 10.91
C PRO A 79 7.40 -18.07 10.28
N VAL A 80 6.24 -17.54 10.63
CA VAL A 80 5.76 -16.24 10.15
C VAL A 80 6.67 -15.10 10.65
N ASP A 81 7.19 -15.18 11.86
CA ASP A 81 8.04 -14.15 12.43
C ASP A 81 9.50 -14.22 11.89
N ARG A 82 9.85 -15.26 11.16
CA ARG A 82 11.13 -15.36 10.43
C ARG A 82 11.17 -14.51 9.16
N GLU A 83 10.00 -14.19 8.61
CA GLU A 83 9.88 -13.38 7.39
C GLU A 83 9.99 -11.89 7.68
N HIS A 84 10.56 -11.13 6.74
CA HIS A 84 10.51 -9.67 6.81
C HIS A 84 9.12 -9.14 6.45
N ALA A 85 8.76 -7.98 7.01
CA ALA A 85 7.45 -7.36 6.80
C ALA A 85 7.44 -6.26 5.73
N LYS A 86 8.50 -6.12 4.94
CA LYS A 86 8.61 -5.11 3.90
C LYS A 86 7.80 -5.51 2.66
N PRO A 87 6.79 -4.74 2.23
CA PRO A 87 6.16 -4.94 0.92
C PRO A 87 7.14 -4.68 -0.22
N ASP A 88 6.97 -5.38 -1.34
CA ASP A 88 7.79 -5.18 -2.56
C ASP A 88 7.30 -3.99 -3.38
N PHE A 89 6.03 -3.59 -3.22
CA PHE A 89 5.41 -2.43 -3.84
C PHE A 89 4.19 -1.96 -3.03
N GLN A 90 3.76 -0.73 -3.27
CA GLN A 90 2.62 -0.14 -2.57
C GLN A 90 1.64 0.54 -3.53
N MET A 91 0.36 0.45 -3.21
CA MET A 91 -0.72 1.08 -3.97
C MET A 91 -1.59 1.91 -3.02
N LEU A 92 -1.59 3.23 -3.22
CA LEU A 92 -2.19 4.21 -2.32
C LEU A 92 -3.36 4.92 -3.01
N VAL A 93 -4.57 4.57 -2.60
CA VAL A 93 -5.80 5.13 -3.16
C VAL A 93 -6.37 6.17 -2.19
N TYR A 94 -6.26 7.44 -2.53
CA TYR A 94 -6.61 8.63 -1.71
C TYR A 94 -6.22 8.44 -0.23
N PRO A 95 -4.91 8.22 0.07
CA PRO A 95 -4.46 7.93 1.43
C PRO A 95 -4.65 9.12 2.35
N GLY A 96 -4.94 8.82 3.64
CA GLY A 96 -4.80 9.82 4.70
C GLY A 96 -3.33 10.10 5.05
N PRO A 97 -3.07 11.11 5.90
CA PRO A 97 -1.72 11.57 6.21
C PRO A 97 -0.97 10.73 7.24
N VAL A 98 -1.66 9.86 7.98
CA VAL A 98 -1.05 9.17 9.12
C VAL A 98 -0.15 8.02 8.67
N GLY A 99 0.94 7.81 9.39
CA GLY A 99 1.93 6.78 9.07
C GLY A 99 2.98 7.20 8.05
N ILE A 100 2.92 8.44 7.55
CA ILE A 100 3.88 9.00 6.60
C ILE A 100 4.92 9.83 7.37
N PRO A 101 6.20 9.40 7.42
CA PRO A 101 7.25 10.14 8.12
C PRO A 101 7.63 11.42 7.36
N SER A 102 8.30 12.37 8.01
CA SER A 102 8.81 13.59 7.38
C SER A 102 9.82 13.32 6.27
N ARG A 103 10.65 12.29 6.42
CA ARG A 103 11.53 11.73 5.39
C ARG A 103 11.19 10.26 5.20
N LEU A 104 11.04 9.85 3.94
CA LEU A 104 10.85 8.44 3.60
C LEU A 104 12.18 7.67 3.75
N PRO A 105 12.15 6.40 4.15
CA PRO A 105 13.32 5.53 4.11
C PRO A 105 13.87 5.40 2.68
N ASP A 106 15.20 5.28 2.55
CA ASP A 106 15.86 5.18 1.25
C ASP A 106 15.48 3.88 0.51
N ASP A 107 15.02 2.88 1.24
CA ASP A 107 14.57 1.59 0.73
C ASP A 107 13.03 1.48 0.58
N THR A 108 12.35 2.62 0.51
CA THR A 108 10.89 2.71 0.25
C THR A 108 10.52 1.94 -1.02
N PRO A 109 9.50 1.07 -0.99
CA PRO A 109 9.09 0.34 -2.19
C PRO A 109 8.43 1.25 -3.23
N PRO A 110 8.52 0.93 -4.55
CA PRO A 110 7.86 1.68 -5.61
C PRO A 110 6.35 1.77 -5.39
N ALA A 111 5.73 2.83 -5.92
CA ALA A 111 4.36 3.16 -5.61
C ALA A 111 3.48 3.44 -6.83
N PHE A 112 2.25 2.92 -6.80
CA PHE A 112 1.14 3.43 -7.59
C PHE A 112 0.23 4.27 -6.70
N MET A 113 -0.05 5.51 -7.08
CA MET A 113 -0.78 6.45 -6.22
C MET A 113 -1.88 7.16 -7.00
N LEU A 114 -3.05 7.35 -6.38
CA LEU A 114 -4.11 8.14 -7.01
C LEU A 114 -5.00 8.86 -6.00
N ILE A 115 -5.51 10.03 -6.43
CA ILE A 115 -6.44 10.87 -5.66
C ILE A 115 -7.25 11.77 -6.61
N ALA A 116 -8.34 12.36 -6.13
CA ALA A 116 -9.02 13.44 -6.85
C ALA A 116 -8.53 14.83 -6.36
N ALA A 117 -8.45 15.81 -7.26
CA ALA A 117 -8.01 17.16 -6.92
C ALA A 117 -8.97 17.91 -5.97
N ASP A 118 -10.21 17.47 -5.92
CA ASP A 118 -11.24 17.97 -4.99
C ASP A 118 -11.38 17.13 -3.71
N ASP A 119 -10.42 16.24 -3.43
CA ASP A 119 -10.29 15.54 -2.16
C ASP A 119 -9.56 16.40 -1.13
N ASN A 120 -10.01 16.40 0.12
CA ASN A 120 -9.38 17.15 1.21
C ASN A 120 -7.96 16.70 1.53
N HIS A 121 -7.58 15.48 1.12
CA HIS A 121 -6.26 14.89 1.33
C HIS A 121 -5.32 15.02 0.11
N THR A 122 -5.67 15.79 -0.93
CA THR A 122 -4.85 15.93 -2.15
C THR A 122 -3.41 16.35 -1.85
N SER A 123 -3.21 17.20 -0.86
CA SER A 123 -1.87 17.63 -0.42
C SER A 123 -1.00 16.47 0.09
N VAL A 124 -1.61 15.40 0.61
CA VAL A 124 -0.88 14.19 1.06
C VAL A 124 -0.16 13.54 -0.13
N LEU A 125 -0.88 13.34 -1.24
CA LEU A 125 -0.30 12.73 -2.43
C LEU A 125 0.77 13.62 -3.06
N LEU A 126 0.53 14.93 -3.17
CA LEU A 126 1.52 15.89 -3.70
C LEU A 126 2.83 15.86 -2.89
N ASN A 127 2.72 15.82 -1.56
CA ASN A 127 3.88 15.71 -0.68
C ASN A 127 4.59 14.36 -0.82
N LEU A 128 3.85 13.27 -1.00
CA LEU A 128 4.44 11.95 -1.25
C LEU A 128 5.23 11.95 -2.55
N MET A 129 4.65 12.43 -3.67
CA MET A 129 5.34 12.52 -4.96
C MET A 129 6.67 13.30 -4.83
N HIS A 130 6.66 14.42 -4.09
CA HIS A 130 7.88 15.18 -3.84
C HIS A 130 8.93 14.35 -3.09
N ARG A 131 8.54 13.67 -2.02
CA ARG A 131 9.44 12.83 -1.21
C ARG A 131 9.97 11.62 -1.97
N PHE A 132 9.14 10.97 -2.80
CA PHE A 132 9.59 9.88 -3.66
C PHE A 132 10.66 10.34 -4.63
N ARG A 133 10.48 11.53 -5.23
CA ARG A 133 11.45 12.14 -6.11
C ARG A 133 12.77 12.49 -5.39
N GLU A 134 12.70 12.97 -4.15
CA GLU A 134 13.88 13.28 -3.34
C GLU A 134 14.77 12.08 -3.05
N ILE A 135 14.18 10.92 -2.84
CA ILE A 135 14.89 9.66 -2.56
C ILE A 135 15.16 8.81 -3.81
N GLY A 136 14.70 9.26 -5.00
CA GLY A 136 14.94 8.56 -6.27
C GLY A 136 14.22 7.23 -6.42
N VAL A 137 13.07 7.05 -5.77
CA VAL A 137 12.24 5.84 -5.88
C VAL A 137 11.14 6.04 -6.92
N ASP A 138 10.93 5.04 -7.76
CA ASP A 138 9.96 5.08 -8.84
C ASP A 138 8.51 5.09 -8.33
N TYR A 139 7.69 5.88 -9.00
CA TYR A 139 6.26 5.94 -8.74
C TYR A 139 5.45 6.32 -9.98
N GLU A 140 4.22 5.85 -10.04
CA GLU A 140 3.19 6.35 -10.94
C GLU A 140 2.09 7.03 -10.11
N ALA A 141 1.64 8.24 -10.53
CA ALA A 141 0.64 8.99 -9.79
C ALA A 141 -0.43 9.59 -10.70
N HIS A 142 -1.71 9.46 -10.29
CA HIS A 142 -2.86 10.03 -10.98
C HIS A 142 -3.63 10.99 -10.09
N ILE A 143 -3.82 12.23 -10.56
CA ILE A 143 -4.65 13.23 -9.90
C ILE A 143 -5.84 13.53 -10.81
N TYR A 144 -7.00 12.99 -10.47
CA TYR A 144 -8.22 13.22 -11.23
C TYR A 144 -8.81 14.60 -10.93
N ALA A 145 -9.27 15.32 -11.94
CA ALA A 145 -9.80 16.68 -11.78
C ALA A 145 -10.96 16.75 -10.77
N ARG A 146 -11.77 15.70 -10.71
CA ARG A 146 -12.94 15.59 -9.81
C ARG A 146 -13.13 14.12 -9.41
N GLY A 147 -13.69 13.90 -8.23
CA GLY A 147 -14.01 12.55 -7.72
C GLY A 147 -14.35 12.56 -6.23
N GLY A 148 -13.90 13.59 -5.52
CA GLY A 148 -14.01 13.67 -4.08
C GLY A 148 -13.25 12.54 -3.38
N HIS A 149 -13.54 12.34 -2.09
CA HIS A 149 -13.00 11.23 -1.32
C HIS A 149 -13.87 9.97 -1.45
N GLY A 150 -13.27 8.77 -1.48
CA GLY A 150 -14.02 7.54 -1.29
C GLY A 150 -14.65 6.94 -2.56
N PHE A 151 -14.12 7.21 -3.75
CA PHE A 151 -14.67 6.65 -5.00
C PHE A 151 -14.42 5.13 -5.18
N GLY A 152 -13.66 4.50 -4.29
CA GLY A 152 -13.39 3.05 -4.30
C GLY A 152 -12.85 2.56 -5.64
N MET A 153 -13.35 1.43 -6.12
CA MET A 153 -12.99 0.85 -7.42
C MET A 153 -13.59 1.62 -8.62
N GLY A 154 -14.11 2.83 -8.44
CA GLY A 154 -14.67 3.65 -9.49
C GLY A 154 -16.04 3.23 -10.01
N LYS A 155 -16.56 2.07 -9.65
CA LYS A 155 -17.82 1.49 -10.22
C LYS A 155 -19.05 2.36 -10.05
N ARG A 156 -19.09 3.23 -9.04
CA ARG A 156 -20.20 4.17 -8.78
C ARG A 156 -19.96 5.56 -9.37
N SER A 157 -18.76 5.81 -9.88
CA SER A 157 -18.43 7.08 -10.52
C SER A 157 -19.03 7.12 -11.93
N GLN A 158 -19.53 8.29 -12.33
CA GLN A 158 -19.92 8.56 -13.72
C GLN A 158 -18.74 9.04 -14.56
N ARG A 159 -17.54 9.15 -13.98
CA ARG A 159 -16.32 9.62 -14.64
C ARG A 159 -15.51 8.44 -15.16
N GLN A 160 -15.36 8.36 -16.46
CA GLN A 160 -14.62 7.28 -17.12
C GLN A 160 -13.18 7.14 -16.58
N SER A 161 -12.47 8.26 -16.40
CA SER A 161 -11.11 8.24 -15.86
C SER A 161 -11.01 7.56 -14.48
N ILE A 162 -12.04 7.76 -13.62
CA ILE A 162 -12.09 7.10 -12.31
C ILE A 162 -12.52 5.63 -12.43
N GLN A 163 -13.36 5.29 -13.40
CA GLN A 163 -13.76 3.89 -13.62
C GLN A 163 -12.59 3.02 -14.08
N HIS A 164 -11.65 3.60 -14.84
CA HIS A 164 -10.55 2.90 -15.49
C HIS A 164 -9.24 2.87 -14.69
N TRP A 165 -9.22 3.46 -13.47
CA TRP A 165 -7.98 3.43 -12.69
C TRP A 165 -7.49 2.00 -12.33
N PRO A 166 -8.38 0.99 -12.12
CA PRO A 166 -7.91 -0.35 -11.84
C PRO A 166 -7.16 -0.97 -13.02
N ASP A 167 -7.57 -0.67 -14.26
CA ASP A 167 -6.88 -1.16 -15.47
C ASP A 167 -5.48 -0.54 -15.52
N ARG A 168 -5.36 0.77 -15.25
CA ARG A 168 -4.07 1.46 -15.22
C ARG A 168 -3.14 0.93 -14.11
N MET A 169 -3.70 0.59 -12.95
CA MET A 169 -2.93 -0.05 -11.89
C MET A 169 -2.41 -1.44 -12.33
N LEU A 170 -3.20 -2.20 -13.07
CA LEU A 170 -2.77 -3.49 -13.61
C LEU A 170 -1.65 -3.33 -14.63
N ASP A 171 -1.75 -2.35 -15.54
CA ASP A 171 -0.67 -2.02 -16.49
C ASP A 171 0.63 -1.71 -15.72
N TRP A 172 0.56 -0.83 -14.71
CA TRP A 172 1.72 -0.51 -13.87
C TRP A 172 2.32 -1.74 -13.17
N LEU A 173 1.48 -2.66 -12.66
CA LEU A 173 1.96 -3.90 -12.06
C LEU A 173 2.71 -4.77 -13.06
N HIS A 174 2.23 -4.88 -14.30
CA HIS A 174 2.91 -5.64 -15.35
C HIS A 174 4.20 -4.98 -15.80
N ASP A 175 4.17 -3.68 -16.06
CA ASP A 175 5.28 -2.95 -16.63
C ASP A 175 6.42 -2.76 -15.60
N GLU A 176 6.09 -2.29 -14.40
CA GLU A 176 7.08 -1.77 -13.44
C GLU A 176 7.39 -2.74 -12.29
N VAL A 177 6.43 -3.58 -11.90
CA VAL A 177 6.63 -4.50 -10.77
C VAL A 177 7.07 -5.89 -11.22
N LEU A 178 6.40 -6.43 -12.24
CA LEU A 178 6.68 -7.78 -12.76
C LEU A 178 7.70 -7.76 -13.91
N ASN A 179 7.96 -6.60 -14.52
CA ASN A 179 8.83 -6.43 -15.69
C ASN A 179 8.42 -7.35 -16.87
N GLU A 180 7.11 -7.47 -17.11
CA GLU A 180 6.52 -8.28 -18.18
C GLU A 180 6.36 -7.51 -19.48
N ILE A 181 7.19 -6.49 -19.73
CA ILE A 181 7.14 -5.69 -20.96
C ILE A 181 7.55 -6.58 -22.14
N PRO A 182 6.70 -6.72 -23.17
CA PRO A 182 7.08 -7.44 -24.39
C PRO A 182 8.31 -6.80 -25.03
N LYS A 183 9.32 -7.61 -25.34
CA LYS A 183 10.53 -7.15 -26.04
C LYS A 183 10.25 -6.91 -27.52
#